data_98b4c86ec60b27ed73bb8c978ac6e36a
#
_entry.id   98b4c86ec60b27ed73bb8c978ac6e36a
#
_cell.length_a   1.000
_cell.length_b   1.000
_cell.length_c   1.000
_cell.angle_alpha   90.00
_cell.angle_beta   90.00
_cell.angle_gamma   90.00
#
_symmetry.space_group_name_H-M   'P 1'
#
loop_
_entity.id
_entity.type
_entity.pdbx_description
1 polymer ?
#
loop_
_entity_poly.entity_id
_entity_poly.type
_entity_poly.pdbx_seq_one_letter_code
_entity_poly.pdbx_strand_id
1 'polypeptide(L)'
;MKQINKYLLKIRRWLSVNEGQLKFSFDDRTFNVSNIIATEYSKNKTFTIINIIFEVDKYCPIKMMPIFFEDNFDNMIIFNEGNYSSLPLITIEGSGNIDITINEVTYCTIENVNGVVTLDSEIQECYEGYSNQAISLKNRDMYGEFPVLDNGSNRISVSSTTNSLTKVTIVPRWVL
;
A
#
# COMPACT_ATOMS: atom_id res chain seq x y z
N MET A 1 -13.51 -13.42 43.69
CA MET A 1 -12.12 -12.95 43.48
C MET A 1 -11.26 -13.85 42.58
N LYS A 2 -11.27 -15.17 42.68
CA LYS A 2 -10.46 -16.06 41.80
C LYS A 2 -10.79 -15.95 40.30
N GLN A 3 -12.04 -15.70 39.91
CA GLN A 3 -12.48 -15.69 38.51
C GLN A 3 -12.00 -14.44 37.77
N ILE A 4 -12.06 -13.25 38.40
CA ILE A 4 -11.62 -11.96 37.82
C ILE A 4 -10.11 -12.02 37.51
N ASN A 5 -9.29 -12.57 38.40
CA ASN A 5 -7.86 -12.72 38.19
C ASN A 5 -7.53 -13.63 36.99
N LYS A 6 -8.34 -14.65 36.72
CA LYS A 6 -8.15 -15.56 35.58
C LYS A 6 -8.39 -14.81 34.23
N TYR A 7 -9.37 -13.91 34.15
CA TYR A 7 -9.64 -13.12 32.96
C TYR A 7 -8.57 -12.02 32.76
N LEU A 8 -8.14 -11.38 33.83
CA LEU A 8 -7.04 -10.40 33.76
C LEU A 8 -5.73 -11.01 33.25
N LEU A 9 -5.39 -12.21 33.70
CA LEU A 9 -4.22 -12.95 33.21
C LEU A 9 -4.33 -13.29 31.72
N LYS A 10 -5.53 -13.66 31.23
CA LYS A 10 -5.76 -13.94 29.82
C LYS A 10 -5.60 -12.66 28.98
N ILE A 11 -6.18 -11.54 29.44
CA ILE A 11 -6.07 -10.24 28.75
C ILE A 11 -4.61 -9.79 28.72
N ARG A 12 -3.89 -9.86 29.83
CA ARG A 12 -2.47 -9.52 29.90
C ARG A 12 -1.63 -10.38 28.96
N ARG A 13 -1.89 -11.69 28.89
CA ARG A 13 -1.20 -12.59 27.98
C ARG A 13 -1.51 -12.29 26.51
N TRP A 14 -2.75 -11.91 26.20
CA TRP A 14 -3.15 -11.48 24.86
C TRP A 14 -2.49 -10.15 24.47
N LEU A 15 -2.39 -9.21 25.41
CA LEU A 15 -1.75 -7.90 25.22
C LEU A 15 -0.21 -7.94 25.32
N SER A 16 0.41 -9.07 25.68
CA SER A 16 1.87 -9.20 25.76
C SER A 16 2.55 -9.40 24.39
N VAL A 17 1.79 -9.40 23.31
CA VAL A 17 2.30 -9.40 21.94
C VAL A 17 2.64 -7.94 21.59
N ASN A 18 3.89 -7.66 21.33
CA ASN A 18 4.37 -6.30 21.08
C ASN A 18 4.06 -5.80 19.65
N GLU A 19 3.67 -6.68 18.76
CA GLU A 19 3.37 -6.38 17.36
C GLU A 19 2.13 -7.13 16.92
N GLY A 20 1.32 -6.55 16.05
CA GLY A 20 0.13 -7.19 15.55
C GLY A 20 -0.71 -6.30 14.65
N GLN A 21 -1.84 -6.83 14.24
CA GLN A 21 -2.82 -6.07 13.46
C GLN A 21 -4.08 -5.87 14.27
N LEU A 22 -4.55 -4.62 14.32
CA LEU A 22 -5.83 -4.25 14.91
C LEU A 22 -6.85 -4.00 13.80
N LYS A 23 -7.96 -4.72 13.85
CA LYS A 23 -9.10 -4.53 12.96
C LYS A 23 -10.37 -4.34 13.80
N PHE A 24 -11.14 -3.31 13.46
CA PHE A 24 -12.46 -3.10 14.08
C PHE A 24 -13.54 -3.78 13.22
N SER A 25 -14.56 -4.32 13.85
CA SER A 25 -15.68 -4.99 13.16
C SER A 25 -16.56 -4.04 12.33
N PHE A 26 -16.46 -2.75 12.59
CA PHE A 26 -17.20 -1.67 11.92
C PHE A 26 -16.34 -0.89 10.93
N ASP A 27 -15.08 -1.27 10.73
CA ASP A 27 -14.12 -0.57 9.90
C ASP A 27 -13.30 -1.59 9.10
N ASP A 28 -13.22 -1.43 7.79
CA ASP A 28 -12.45 -2.34 6.93
C ASP A 28 -10.93 -2.09 7.00
N ARG A 29 -10.50 -1.03 7.67
CA ARG A 29 -9.10 -0.70 7.87
C ARG A 29 -8.41 -1.69 8.79
N THR A 30 -7.14 -1.95 8.49
CA THR A 30 -6.27 -2.75 9.34
C THR A 30 -5.11 -1.87 9.80
N PHE A 31 -4.93 -1.75 11.11
CA PHE A 31 -3.89 -0.94 11.72
C PHE A 31 -2.74 -1.83 12.16
N ASN A 32 -1.52 -1.55 11.71
CA ASN A 32 -0.33 -2.20 12.23
C ASN A 32 0.00 -1.60 13.59
N VAL A 33 0.00 -2.44 14.62
CA VAL A 33 0.26 -2.03 15.99
C VAL A 33 1.75 -2.20 16.26
N SER A 34 2.41 -1.10 16.58
CA SER A 34 3.83 -1.07 16.94
C SER A 34 4.07 -1.20 18.45
N ASN A 35 3.08 -0.85 19.27
CA ASN A 35 3.19 -0.99 20.72
C ASN A 35 1.80 -1.08 21.38
N ILE A 36 1.72 -1.79 22.51
CA ILE A 36 0.49 -1.93 23.29
C ILE A 36 0.77 -1.57 24.74
N ILE A 37 0.10 -0.54 25.25
CA ILE A 37 0.21 -0.09 26.63
C ILE A 37 -1.09 -0.43 27.35
N ALA A 38 -1.02 -1.25 28.38
CA ALA A 38 -2.16 -1.61 29.22
C ALA A 38 -1.94 -1.17 30.66
N THR A 39 -2.79 -0.29 31.16
CA THR A 39 -2.75 0.22 32.53
C THR A 39 -4.03 -0.11 33.27
N GLU A 40 -3.93 -0.59 34.51
CA GLU A 40 -5.08 -0.71 35.41
C GLU A 40 -5.43 0.70 35.95
N TYR A 41 -6.62 1.17 35.64
CA TYR A 41 -7.07 2.49 36.07
C TYR A 41 -7.82 2.46 37.42
N SER A 42 -8.67 1.46 37.64
CA SER A 42 -9.44 1.30 38.88
C SER A 42 -9.73 -0.15 39.19
N LYS A 43 -9.65 -0.51 40.45
CA LYS A 43 -9.97 -1.84 40.92
C LYS A 43 -10.95 -1.79 42.08
N ASN A 44 -12.15 -2.22 41.82
CA ASN A 44 -13.18 -2.41 42.84
C ASN A 44 -13.47 -3.91 43.07
N LYS A 45 -14.21 -4.24 44.14
CA LYS A 45 -14.60 -5.64 44.39
C LYS A 45 -15.43 -6.26 43.27
N THR A 46 -16.13 -5.41 42.49
CA THR A 46 -17.11 -5.83 41.49
C THR A 46 -16.60 -5.72 40.07
N PHE A 47 -15.73 -4.75 39.76
CA PHE A 47 -15.21 -4.54 38.41
C PHE A 47 -13.77 -3.99 38.43
N THR A 48 -13.09 -4.16 37.32
CA THR A 48 -11.77 -3.58 37.04
C THR A 48 -11.83 -2.87 35.71
N ILE A 49 -11.36 -1.64 35.65
CA ILE A 49 -11.20 -0.87 34.43
C ILE A 49 -9.74 -1.01 33.99
N ILE A 50 -9.55 -1.45 32.77
CA ILE A 50 -8.24 -1.50 32.10
C ILE A 50 -8.28 -0.51 30.95
N ASN A 51 -7.33 0.39 30.94
CA ASN A 51 -7.10 1.28 29.79
C ASN A 51 -6.07 0.62 28.89
N ILE A 52 -6.41 0.46 27.61
CA ILE A 52 -5.52 -0.14 26.61
C ILE A 52 -5.31 0.91 25.54
N ILE A 53 -4.04 1.25 25.31
CA ILE A 53 -3.61 2.17 24.25
C ILE A 53 -2.85 1.33 23.23
N PHE A 54 -3.32 1.38 21.98
CA PHE A 54 -2.61 0.81 20.84
C PHE A 54 -1.88 1.96 20.14
N GLU A 55 -0.55 1.89 20.12
CA GLU A 55 0.26 2.75 19.27
C GLU A 55 0.30 2.11 17.89
N VAL A 56 -0.14 2.83 16.89
CA VAL A 56 -0.23 2.34 15.51
C VAL A 56 0.70 3.14 14.62
N ASP A 57 1.15 2.52 13.54
CA ASP A 57 1.94 3.21 12.53
C ASP A 57 1.15 4.39 11.98
N LYS A 58 1.88 5.47 11.65
CA LYS A 58 1.30 6.70 11.13
C LYS A 58 0.48 6.47 9.85
N TYR A 59 0.84 5.43 9.10
CA TYR A 59 0.23 5.09 7.83
C TYR A 59 -0.45 3.73 7.94
N CYS A 60 -1.72 3.71 7.57
CA CYS A 60 -2.52 2.51 7.50
C CYS A 60 -2.86 2.23 6.03
N PRO A 61 -2.20 1.28 5.38
CA PRO A 61 -2.56 0.96 4.00
C PRO A 61 -3.99 0.43 3.96
N ILE A 62 -4.83 1.05 3.16
CA ILE A 62 -6.12 0.47 2.80
C ILE A 62 -5.81 -0.68 1.84
N LYS A 63 -6.39 -1.86 2.08
CA LYS A 63 -6.28 -2.96 1.14
C LYS A 63 -7.03 -2.60 -0.15
N MET A 64 -6.29 -2.15 -1.15
CA MET A 64 -6.84 -1.74 -2.43
C MET A 64 -6.86 -2.90 -3.42
N MET A 65 -7.95 -2.99 -4.17
CA MET A 65 -8.00 -3.89 -5.31
C MET A 65 -7.21 -3.28 -6.47
N PRO A 66 -6.52 -4.11 -7.28
CA PRO A 66 -5.88 -3.66 -8.50
C PRO A 66 -6.89 -3.01 -9.45
N ILE A 67 -6.51 -1.92 -10.07
CA ILE A 67 -7.26 -1.23 -11.12
C ILE A 67 -6.63 -1.61 -12.46
N PHE A 68 -7.44 -2.06 -13.43
CA PHE A 68 -6.99 -2.57 -14.71
C PHE A 68 -7.40 -1.63 -15.83
N PHE A 69 -6.49 -1.38 -16.77
CA PHE A 69 -6.72 -0.66 -18.02
C PHE A 69 -6.22 -1.54 -19.18
N GLU A 70 -7.04 -1.78 -20.17
CA GLU A 70 -6.74 -2.69 -21.30
C GLU A 70 -6.85 -2.02 -22.68
N ASP A 71 -7.65 -0.95 -22.82
CA ASP A 71 -7.92 -0.34 -24.12
C ASP A 71 -7.41 1.10 -24.26
N ASN A 72 -7.34 1.84 -23.16
CA ASN A 72 -6.92 3.24 -23.17
C ASN A 72 -5.92 3.50 -22.04
N PHE A 73 -4.72 3.90 -22.43
CA PHE A 73 -3.61 4.16 -21.54
C PHE A 73 -3.31 5.66 -21.40
N ASP A 74 -4.12 6.51 -22.02
CA ASP A 74 -4.00 7.97 -21.91
C ASP A 74 -5.11 8.53 -21.03
N ASN A 75 -4.76 9.50 -20.19
CA ASN A 75 -5.69 10.19 -19.31
C ASN A 75 -6.52 9.25 -18.40
N MET A 76 -5.94 8.14 -17.95
CA MET A 76 -6.54 7.26 -16.94
C MET A 76 -6.72 8.03 -15.63
N ILE A 77 -7.94 8.09 -15.11
CA ILE A 77 -8.22 8.83 -13.86
C ILE A 77 -8.29 7.85 -12.70
N ILE A 78 -7.47 8.11 -11.69
CA ILE A 78 -7.48 7.38 -10.41
C ILE A 78 -7.68 8.39 -9.29
N PHE A 79 -8.68 8.14 -8.46
CA PHE A 79 -8.97 8.97 -7.30
C PHE A 79 -8.34 8.36 -6.04
N ASN A 80 -7.37 9.06 -5.45
CA ASN A 80 -6.78 8.68 -4.18
C ASN A 80 -7.72 9.10 -3.05
N GLU A 81 -8.38 8.13 -2.43
CA GLU A 81 -9.31 8.32 -1.31
C GLU A 81 -8.59 8.46 0.04
N GLY A 82 -7.27 8.28 0.07
CA GLY A 82 -6.43 8.44 1.26
C GLY A 82 -6.22 9.91 1.64
N ASN A 83 -5.64 10.13 2.81
CA ASN A 83 -5.30 11.46 3.32
C ASN A 83 -3.90 11.91 2.91
N TYR A 84 -3.10 11.00 2.36
CA TYR A 84 -1.71 11.22 1.98
C TYR A 84 -1.46 10.77 0.55
N SER A 85 -0.38 11.27 -0.05
CA SER A 85 0.14 10.73 -1.30
C SER A 85 0.49 9.25 -1.12
N SER A 86 0.27 8.44 -2.14
CA SER A 86 0.54 7.01 -2.11
C SER A 86 1.66 6.62 -3.06
N LEU A 87 2.30 5.50 -2.76
CA LEU A 87 3.39 4.90 -3.52
C LEU A 87 2.87 3.66 -4.25
N PRO A 88 2.36 3.81 -5.49
CA PRO A 88 1.67 2.74 -6.18
C PRO A 88 2.62 1.62 -6.62
N LEU A 89 2.04 0.44 -6.83
CA LEU A 89 2.63 -0.62 -7.63
C LEU A 89 2.01 -0.57 -9.01
N ILE A 90 2.82 -0.33 -10.04
CA ILE A 90 2.36 -0.22 -11.43
C ILE A 90 2.97 -1.36 -12.24
N THR A 91 2.14 -2.20 -12.84
CA THR A 91 2.56 -3.27 -13.74
C THR A 91 2.07 -2.96 -15.14
N ILE A 92 2.97 -3.01 -16.11
CA ILE A 92 2.73 -2.67 -17.51
C ILE A 92 3.08 -3.87 -18.37
N GLU A 93 2.16 -4.26 -19.25
CA GLU A 93 2.35 -5.30 -20.25
C GLU A 93 2.48 -4.63 -21.62
N GLY A 94 3.64 -4.82 -22.26
CA GLY A 94 3.93 -4.18 -23.55
C GLY A 94 5.39 -4.30 -23.95
N SER A 95 5.81 -3.51 -24.94
CA SER A 95 7.22 -3.48 -25.38
C SER A 95 7.65 -2.08 -25.83
N GLY A 96 8.96 -1.87 -25.96
CA GLY A 96 9.58 -0.61 -26.35
C GLY A 96 10.01 0.24 -25.16
N ASN A 97 10.24 1.52 -25.41
CA ASN A 97 10.48 2.46 -24.31
C ASN A 97 9.13 2.97 -23.81
N ILE A 98 8.93 2.90 -22.53
CA ILE A 98 7.66 3.22 -21.88
C ILE A 98 7.83 4.48 -21.03
N ASP A 99 6.99 5.49 -21.29
CA ASP A 99 6.91 6.72 -20.50
C ASP A 99 5.68 6.67 -19.59
N ILE A 100 5.86 7.06 -18.33
CA ILE A 100 4.79 7.21 -17.35
C ILE A 100 4.67 8.68 -16.99
N THR A 101 3.50 9.26 -17.27
CA THR A 101 3.16 10.65 -16.97
C THR A 101 2.03 10.67 -15.96
N ILE A 102 2.17 11.47 -14.91
CA ILE A 102 1.12 11.69 -13.89
C ILE A 102 0.91 13.20 -13.75
N ASN A 103 -0.35 13.65 -13.85
CA ASN A 103 -0.72 15.05 -13.71
C ASN A 103 0.12 15.97 -14.64
N GLU A 104 0.29 15.52 -15.89
CA GLU A 104 1.05 16.24 -16.95
C GLU A 104 2.57 16.31 -16.74
N VAL A 105 3.09 15.63 -15.70
CA VAL A 105 4.53 15.50 -15.44
C VAL A 105 5.01 14.10 -15.79
N THR A 106 6.01 13.97 -16.65
CA THR A 106 6.67 12.68 -16.91
C THR A 106 7.53 12.32 -15.70
N TYR A 107 7.13 11.27 -15.01
CA TYR A 107 7.84 10.76 -13.84
C TYR A 107 9.04 9.93 -14.24
N CYS A 108 8.84 8.97 -15.14
CA CYS A 108 9.94 8.12 -15.56
C CYS A 108 9.76 7.57 -16.97
N THR A 109 10.89 7.19 -17.54
CA THR A 109 11.01 6.40 -18.79
C THR A 109 11.68 5.09 -18.47
N ILE A 110 11.14 3.97 -18.96
CA ILE A 110 11.73 2.64 -18.86
C ILE A 110 12.11 2.18 -20.24
N GLU A 111 13.41 1.93 -20.45
CA GLU A 111 13.91 1.51 -21.75
C GLU A 111 13.88 -0.01 -21.96
N ASN A 112 13.78 -0.41 -23.24
CA ASN A 112 13.93 -1.79 -23.69
C ASN A 112 13.02 -2.79 -22.96
N VAL A 113 11.76 -2.40 -22.72
CA VAL A 113 10.76 -3.32 -22.17
C VAL A 113 10.37 -4.35 -23.22
N ASN A 114 10.27 -5.61 -22.82
CA ASN A 114 9.83 -6.71 -23.65
C ASN A 114 8.94 -7.67 -22.85
N GLY A 115 7.65 -7.42 -22.82
CA GLY A 115 6.66 -8.18 -22.05
C GLY A 115 6.16 -7.44 -20.83
N VAL A 116 6.47 -7.93 -19.63
CA VAL A 116 5.96 -7.37 -18.38
C VAL A 116 7.04 -6.62 -17.63
N VAL A 117 6.75 -5.40 -17.22
CA VAL A 117 7.58 -4.62 -16.29
C VAL A 117 6.73 -4.13 -15.13
N THR A 118 7.31 -4.15 -13.94
CA THR A 118 6.65 -3.65 -12.71
C THR A 118 7.53 -2.61 -12.03
N LEU A 119 6.89 -1.50 -11.65
CA LEU A 119 7.47 -0.46 -10.82
C LEU A 119 6.83 -0.54 -9.44
N ASP A 120 7.63 -0.72 -8.44
CA ASP A 120 7.22 -0.67 -7.04
C ASP A 120 7.76 0.62 -6.41
N SER A 121 6.89 1.62 -6.28
CA SER A 121 7.27 2.93 -5.76
C SER A 121 7.59 2.89 -4.26
N GLU A 122 7.07 1.92 -3.51
CA GLU A 122 7.31 1.80 -2.07
C GLU A 122 8.73 1.35 -1.76
N ILE A 123 9.23 0.36 -2.49
CA ILE A 123 10.59 -0.16 -2.32
C ILE A 123 11.59 0.44 -3.32
N GLN A 124 11.12 1.31 -4.23
CA GLN A 124 11.91 1.95 -5.29
C GLN A 124 12.64 0.93 -6.16
N GLU A 125 11.90 -0.06 -6.63
CA GLU A 125 12.42 -1.08 -7.55
C GLU A 125 11.60 -1.14 -8.84
N CYS A 126 12.31 -1.22 -9.96
CA CYS A 126 11.79 -1.56 -11.28
C CYS A 126 12.33 -2.93 -11.66
N TYR A 127 11.46 -3.85 -12.08
CA TYR A 127 11.86 -5.21 -12.44
C TYR A 127 10.99 -5.80 -13.54
N GLU A 128 11.54 -6.78 -14.27
CA GLU A 128 10.79 -7.58 -15.23
C GLU A 128 9.90 -8.59 -14.50
N GLY A 129 8.68 -8.78 -15.02
CA GLY A 129 7.69 -9.70 -14.47
C GLY A 129 6.70 -9.05 -13.51
N TYR A 130 5.82 -9.87 -12.99
CA TYR A 130 4.81 -9.48 -11.99
C TYR A 130 5.42 -9.46 -10.57
N SER A 131 4.79 -8.75 -9.65
CA SER A 131 5.28 -8.60 -8.28
C SER A 131 5.54 -9.90 -7.52
N ASN A 132 4.84 -10.98 -7.87
CA ASN A 132 5.02 -12.30 -7.29
C ASN A 132 6.01 -13.19 -8.08
N GLN A 133 6.52 -12.72 -9.21
CA GLN A 133 7.38 -13.46 -10.14
C GLN A 133 8.43 -12.53 -10.77
N ALA A 134 9.07 -11.69 -9.96
CA ALA A 134 10.13 -10.81 -10.41
C ALA A 134 11.29 -11.64 -11.01
N ILE A 135 11.67 -11.34 -12.26
CA ILE A 135 12.69 -12.10 -12.99
C ILE A 135 14.04 -11.42 -12.83
N SER A 136 14.11 -10.12 -13.09
CA SER A 136 15.36 -9.35 -13.02
C SER A 136 15.09 -7.88 -12.72
N LEU A 137 16.04 -7.23 -12.03
CA LEU A 137 15.99 -5.79 -11.78
C LEU A 137 16.25 -5.00 -13.06
N LYS A 138 15.42 -4.00 -13.30
CA LYS A 138 15.49 -3.05 -14.41
C LYS A 138 15.77 -1.61 -13.99
N ASN A 139 16.20 -1.39 -12.76
CA ASN A 139 16.51 -0.03 -12.28
C ASN A 139 17.54 0.71 -13.15
N ARG A 140 18.43 -0.02 -13.84
CA ARG A 140 19.41 0.60 -14.75
C ARG A 140 18.81 1.15 -16.03
N ASP A 141 17.68 0.60 -16.45
CA ASP A 141 16.98 0.97 -17.68
C ASP A 141 15.83 1.96 -17.37
N MET A 142 15.66 2.33 -16.12
CA MET A 142 14.69 3.31 -15.66
C MET A 142 15.36 4.66 -15.41
N TYR A 143 14.82 5.71 -16.00
CA TYR A 143 15.28 7.09 -15.86
C TYR A 143 14.16 7.94 -15.28
N GLY A 144 14.49 8.78 -14.32
CA GLY A 144 13.53 9.63 -13.61
C GLY A 144 13.22 9.14 -12.19
N GLU A 145 12.03 9.42 -11.71
CA GLU A 145 11.60 9.14 -10.34
C GLU A 145 10.48 8.09 -10.30
N PHE A 146 10.31 7.43 -9.18
CA PHE A 146 9.19 6.50 -9.00
C PHE A 146 7.87 7.26 -8.87
N PRO A 147 6.79 6.76 -9.52
CA PRO A 147 5.48 7.39 -9.50
C PRO A 147 4.92 7.59 -8.10
N VAL A 148 4.30 8.74 -7.89
CA VAL A 148 3.56 9.10 -6.67
C VAL A 148 2.16 9.52 -7.06
N LEU A 149 1.13 9.04 -6.36
CA LEU A 149 -0.25 9.47 -6.56
C LEU A 149 -0.64 10.42 -5.42
N ASP A 150 -0.90 11.67 -5.77
CA ASP A 150 -1.33 12.67 -4.81
C ASP A 150 -2.73 12.38 -4.25
N ASN A 151 -3.06 13.00 -3.13
CA ASN A 151 -4.42 12.95 -2.60
C ASN A 151 -5.40 13.54 -3.61
N GLY A 152 -6.55 12.89 -3.79
CA GLY A 152 -7.57 13.29 -4.75
C GLY A 152 -7.36 12.72 -6.15
N SER A 153 -7.70 13.48 -7.19
CA SER A 153 -7.71 13.01 -8.58
C SER A 153 -6.31 13.02 -9.18
N ASN A 154 -5.89 11.87 -9.71
CA ASN A 154 -4.65 11.71 -10.47
C ASN A 154 -4.98 11.30 -11.90
N ARG A 155 -4.36 11.97 -12.85
CA ARG A 155 -4.44 11.64 -14.27
C ARG A 155 -3.15 10.96 -14.69
N ILE A 156 -3.24 9.73 -15.12
CA ILE A 156 -2.10 8.90 -15.49
C ILE A 156 -2.15 8.63 -16.99
N SER A 157 -1.02 8.78 -17.65
CA SER A 157 -0.84 8.36 -19.04
C SER A 157 0.39 7.49 -19.14
N VAL A 158 0.25 6.38 -19.84
CA VAL A 158 1.34 5.47 -20.16
C VAL A 158 1.46 5.38 -21.67
N SER A 159 2.63 5.67 -22.21
CA SER A 159 2.89 5.58 -23.64
C SER A 159 4.07 4.66 -23.94
N SER A 160 4.07 4.06 -25.14
CA SER A 160 5.17 3.22 -25.62
C SER A 160 5.59 3.66 -27.00
N THR A 161 6.90 3.65 -27.25
CA THR A 161 7.47 3.96 -28.58
C THR A 161 7.02 2.99 -29.67
N THR A 162 6.61 1.78 -29.31
CA THR A 162 6.15 0.75 -30.27
C THR A 162 4.65 0.63 -30.37
N ASN A 163 3.88 1.43 -29.61
CA ASN A 163 2.41 1.34 -29.50
C ASN A 163 1.90 -0.08 -29.18
N SER A 164 2.64 -0.83 -28.39
CA SER A 164 2.38 -2.25 -28.10
C SER A 164 1.95 -2.48 -26.65
N LEU A 165 1.37 -1.47 -25.99
CA LEU A 165 0.79 -1.64 -24.67
C LEU A 165 -0.47 -2.49 -24.77
N THR A 166 -0.57 -3.49 -23.90
CA THR A 166 -1.74 -4.38 -23.84
C THR A 166 -2.49 -4.26 -22.53
N LYS A 167 -1.79 -3.92 -21.45
CA LYS A 167 -2.41 -3.78 -20.14
C LYS A 167 -1.58 -2.90 -19.20
N VAL A 168 -2.28 -2.10 -18.40
CA VAL A 168 -1.71 -1.40 -17.25
C VAL A 168 -2.51 -1.77 -16.02
N THR A 169 -1.83 -2.23 -14.99
CA THR A 169 -2.42 -2.59 -13.70
C THR A 169 -1.83 -1.70 -12.62
N ILE A 170 -2.67 -1.04 -11.84
CA ILE A 170 -2.26 -0.14 -10.79
C ILE A 170 -2.84 -0.60 -9.45
N VAL A 171 -1.99 -0.89 -8.49
CA VAL A 171 -2.37 -1.08 -7.09
C VAL A 171 -2.03 0.21 -6.35
N PRO A 172 -3.03 1.02 -6.00
CA PRO A 172 -2.79 2.40 -5.57
C PRO A 172 -2.13 2.54 -4.20
N ARG A 173 -2.32 1.60 -3.28
CA ARG A 173 -1.79 1.61 -1.91
C ARG A 173 -2.14 2.89 -1.14
N TRP A 174 -3.43 3.22 -1.10
CA TRP A 174 -3.92 4.39 -0.36
C TRP A 174 -3.50 4.37 1.10
N VAL A 175 -3.24 5.55 1.64
CA VAL A 175 -2.80 5.76 3.02
C VAL A 175 -3.74 6.75 3.70
N LEU A 176 -4.25 6.41 4.87
CA LEU A 176 -5.17 7.22 5.69
C LEU A 176 -4.46 7.91 6.84
#